data_784aa66fb03af45e2c1a9efafdf50adf
#
_entry.id   784aa66fb03af45e2c1a9efafdf50adf
#
_cell.length_a   1.000
_cell.length_b   1.000
_cell.length_c   1.000
_cell.angle_alpha   90.00
_cell.angle_beta   90.00
_cell.angle_gamma   90.00
#
_symmetry.space_group_name_H-M   'P 1'
#
loop_
_entity.id
_entity.type
_entity.pdbx_description
1 polymer ?
#
loop_
_entity_poly.entity_id
_entity_poly.type
_entity_poly.pdbx_seq_one_letter_code
_entity_poly.pdbx_strand_id
1 'polypeptide(L)'
;MRGPGARPQRKRKAVDYAAVNEGVEKVGLASRWIPHLERTKDEFVDGAALGVARLATGSDLNDAWARKTDLRTPAIIASTEGLGMTLPEPHFMVRDVAKVIGEEKPVQVMRSRDQSNLDHWSLGDWSRYYDAPRRQEVLNVISLEFSRTALAGQVVSPEFVRKRDWIDTAWPAALRAQGHWPQVQYYCLMSTAGCYTDFHVDFGGTAVWYHARRRVESNL
;
A
#
# COMPACT_ATOMS: atom_id res chain seq x y z
N MET A 1 -37.58 -32.83 40.06
CA MET A 1 -37.30 -32.32 38.72
C MET A 1 -36.21 -31.25 38.80
N ARG A 2 -35.03 -31.52 38.31
CA ARG A 2 -33.93 -30.53 38.29
C ARG A 2 -34.00 -29.77 36.96
N GLY A 3 -34.14 -28.45 37.05
CA GLY A 3 -34.19 -27.59 35.88
C GLY A 3 -32.85 -27.60 35.07
N PRO A 4 -32.89 -27.28 33.75
CA PRO A 4 -31.72 -27.33 32.90
C PRO A 4 -30.68 -26.26 33.33
N GLY A 5 -29.51 -26.72 33.74
CA GLY A 5 -28.39 -25.85 34.12
C GLY A 5 -27.98 -24.94 32.98
N ALA A 6 -27.90 -23.65 33.26
CA ALA A 6 -27.41 -22.64 32.32
C ALA A 6 -25.97 -23.00 31.89
N ARG A 7 -25.73 -23.09 30.59
CA ARG A 7 -24.40 -23.28 30.03
C ARG A 7 -23.50 -22.08 30.43
N PRO A 8 -22.27 -22.33 30.89
CA PRO A 8 -21.36 -21.25 31.24
C PRO A 8 -21.07 -20.41 29.98
N GLN A 9 -21.39 -19.13 30.04
CA GLN A 9 -21.03 -18.16 28.99
C GLN A 9 -19.50 -18.09 28.92
N ARG A 10 -18.97 -18.52 27.78
CA ARG A 10 -17.56 -18.37 27.47
C ARG A 10 -17.24 -16.87 27.37
N LYS A 11 -16.47 -16.32 28.30
CA LYS A 11 -15.98 -14.94 28.21
C LYS A 11 -15.21 -14.81 26.92
N ARG A 12 -15.75 -14.11 25.94
CA ARG A 12 -15.02 -13.75 24.73
C ARG A 12 -13.92 -12.77 25.15
N LYS A 13 -12.67 -13.17 24.94
CA LYS A 13 -11.54 -12.25 25.05
C LYS A 13 -11.73 -11.21 23.92
N ALA A 14 -11.78 -9.93 24.26
CA ALA A 14 -11.81 -8.90 23.26
C ALA A 14 -10.50 -9.00 22.46
N VAL A 15 -10.61 -9.28 21.18
CA VAL A 15 -9.46 -9.27 20.26
C VAL A 15 -9.43 -7.89 19.65
N ASP A 16 -8.34 -7.19 19.86
CA ASP A 16 -8.09 -5.93 19.14
C ASP A 16 -7.64 -6.28 17.72
N TYR A 17 -8.60 -6.29 16.81
CA TYR A 17 -8.32 -6.61 15.42
C TYR A 17 -7.50 -5.55 14.69
N ALA A 18 -7.51 -4.29 15.16
CA ALA A 18 -6.63 -3.27 14.62
C ALA A 18 -5.19 -3.57 14.99
N ALA A 19 -4.91 -3.87 16.26
CA ALA A 19 -3.60 -4.28 16.72
C ALA A 19 -3.09 -5.58 16.06
N VAL A 20 -3.99 -6.54 15.77
CA VAL A 20 -3.64 -7.77 15.05
C VAL A 20 -3.33 -7.51 13.59
N ASN A 21 -4.09 -6.65 12.92
CA ASN A 21 -3.86 -6.28 11.51
C ASN A 21 -2.63 -5.38 11.34
N GLU A 22 -2.32 -4.56 12.34
CA GLU A 22 -1.15 -3.66 12.31
C GLU A 22 0.14 -4.34 12.81
N GLY A 23 0.09 -5.61 13.14
CA GLY A 23 1.27 -6.35 13.62
C GLY A 23 1.78 -5.89 14.99
N VAL A 24 0.98 -5.13 15.72
CA VAL A 24 1.36 -4.44 16.99
C VAL A 24 1.58 -5.42 18.17
N GLU A 25 1.46 -6.72 17.96
CA GLU A 25 1.58 -7.64 19.11
C GLU A 25 2.94 -7.65 19.82
N LYS A 26 3.98 -7.00 19.31
CA LYS A 26 5.21 -6.79 20.11
C LYS A 26 6.07 -5.68 19.51
N VAL A 27 6.09 -4.54 20.13
CA VAL A 27 7.17 -3.57 20.02
C VAL A 27 8.51 -4.31 20.01
N GLY A 28 9.22 -4.29 18.87
CA GLY A 28 10.53 -4.91 18.75
C GLY A 28 10.67 -6.08 17.79
N LEU A 29 9.60 -6.60 17.16
CA LEU A 29 9.76 -7.68 16.17
C LEU A 29 10.46 -7.19 14.90
N ALA A 30 10.09 -6.05 14.36
CA ALA A 30 10.69 -5.51 13.15
C ALA A 30 12.18 -5.16 13.34
N SER A 31 12.56 -4.59 14.50
CA SER A 31 13.97 -4.34 14.85
C SER A 31 14.83 -5.61 14.94
N ARG A 32 14.19 -6.76 15.08
CA ARG A 32 14.88 -8.06 15.06
C ARG A 32 14.91 -8.69 13.68
N TRP A 33 13.82 -8.55 12.93
CA TRP A 33 13.68 -9.17 11.61
C TRP A 33 14.52 -8.47 10.53
N ILE A 34 14.56 -7.15 10.51
CA ILE A 34 15.35 -6.42 9.51
C ILE A 34 16.84 -6.79 9.57
N PRO A 35 17.53 -6.73 10.74
CA PRO A 35 18.92 -7.18 10.82
C PRO A 35 19.08 -8.68 10.52
N HIS A 36 18.07 -9.49 10.77
CA HIS A 36 18.10 -10.90 10.37
C HIS A 36 18.05 -11.05 8.86
N LEU A 37 17.10 -10.38 8.19
CA LEU A 37 16.98 -10.40 6.74
C LEU A 37 18.24 -9.87 6.05
N GLU A 38 18.84 -8.81 6.58
CA GLU A 38 20.10 -8.26 6.06
C GLU A 38 21.26 -9.26 6.16
N ARG A 39 21.35 -10.00 7.28
CA ARG A 39 22.39 -11.04 7.46
C ARG A 39 22.20 -12.27 6.59
N THR A 40 20.95 -12.60 6.27
CA THR A 40 20.59 -13.81 5.52
C THR A 40 20.22 -13.51 4.06
N LYS A 41 20.53 -12.30 3.57
CA LYS A 41 20.17 -11.89 2.21
C LYS A 41 20.68 -12.85 1.12
N ASP A 42 21.82 -13.47 1.34
CA ASP A 42 22.41 -14.43 0.40
C ASP A 42 21.70 -15.80 0.41
N GLU A 43 20.83 -16.04 1.40
CA GLU A 43 19.99 -17.23 1.51
C GLU A 43 18.64 -17.04 0.78
N PHE A 44 18.33 -15.81 0.33
CA PHE A 44 17.10 -15.54 -0.38
C PHE A 44 17.14 -16.17 -1.77
N VAL A 45 16.16 -17.01 -2.03
CA VAL A 45 15.94 -17.59 -3.35
C VAL A 45 15.32 -16.56 -4.28
N ASP A 46 15.58 -16.69 -5.58
CA ASP A 46 14.90 -15.87 -6.58
C ASP A 46 13.38 -16.06 -6.45
N GLY A 47 12.65 -14.94 -6.49
CA GLY A 47 11.19 -14.94 -6.44
C GLY A 47 10.54 -15.85 -7.47
N ALA A 48 11.19 -16.13 -8.62
CA ALA A 48 10.73 -17.09 -9.60
C ALA A 48 10.64 -18.51 -9.03
N ALA A 49 11.59 -18.93 -8.19
CA ALA A 49 11.57 -20.22 -7.50
C ALA A 49 10.42 -20.31 -6.46
N LEU A 50 9.93 -19.18 -5.98
CA LEU A 50 8.80 -19.06 -5.05
C LEU A 50 7.46 -18.81 -5.76
N GLY A 51 7.43 -18.91 -7.10
CA GLY A 51 6.21 -18.72 -7.88
C GLY A 51 5.86 -17.28 -8.22
N VAL A 52 6.78 -16.32 -8.03
CA VAL A 52 6.59 -14.94 -8.51
C VAL A 52 6.82 -14.90 -10.03
N ALA A 53 5.80 -14.52 -10.78
CA ALA A 53 5.92 -14.39 -12.23
C ALA A 53 6.75 -13.15 -12.59
N ARG A 54 7.63 -13.31 -13.58
CA ARG A 54 8.35 -12.19 -14.20
C ARG A 54 7.82 -11.99 -15.61
N LEU A 55 7.14 -10.87 -15.84
CA LEU A 55 6.59 -10.47 -17.12
C LEU A 55 7.52 -9.43 -17.76
N ALA A 56 7.83 -9.59 -19.03
CA ALA A 56 8.75 -8.72 -19.74
C ALA A 56 8.13 -7.33 -19.97
N THR A 57 6.85 -7.31 -20.38
CA THR A 57 6.12 -6.08 -20.68
C THR A 57 4.72 -6.10 -20.05
N GLY A 58 4.07 -4.96 -20.06
CA GLY A 58 2.67 -4.84 -19.63
C GLY A 58 1.70 -5.60 -20.51
N SER A 59 2.04 -5.88 -21.77
CA SER A 59 1.21 -6.69 -22.68
C SER A 59 1.09 -8.14 -22.24
N ASP A 60 2.05 -8.64 -21.47
CA ASP A 60 2.02 -9.99 -20.90
C ASP A 60 1.00 -10.13 -19.76
N LEU A 61 0.65 -8.98 -19.12
CA LEU A 61 -0.38 -8.90 -18.09
C LEU A 61 -1.77 -8.80 -18.75
N ASN A 62 -2.33 -9.90 -19.14
CA ASN A 62 -3.57 -9.98 -19.93
C ASN A 62 -4.56 -11.02 -19.38
N ASP A 63 -5.71 -11.15 -20.05
CA ASP A 63 -6.76 -12.07 -19.63
C ASP A 63 -6.34 -13.55 -19.68
N ALA A 64 -5.45 -13.90 -20.59
CA ALA A 64 -4.93 -15.27 -20.66
C ALA A 64 -4.05 -15.59 -19.44
N TRP A 65 -3.18 -14.64 -19.06
CA TRP A 65 -2.39 -14.75 -17.84
C TRP A 65 -3.28 -14.82 -16.60
N ALA A 66 -4.30 -13.95 -16.51
CA ALA A 66 -5.24 -13.95 -15.39
C ALA A 66 -5.96 -15.29 -15.23
N ARG A 67 -6.46 -15.87 -16.33
CA ARG A 67 -7.11 -17.20 -16.33
C ARG A 67 -6.14 -18.32 -15.95
N LYS A 68 -4.90 -18.26 -16.44
CA LYS A 68 -3.89 -19.28 -16.16
C LYS A 68 -3.50 -19.31 -14.69
N THR A 69 -3.39 -18.14 -14.04
CA THR A 69 -2.90 -18.00 -12.67
C THR A 69 -4.01 -17.87 -11.64
N ASP A 70 -5.25 -17.69 -12.08
CA ASP A 70 -6.40 -17.37 -11.23
C ASP A 70 -6.11 -16.14 -10.31
N LEU A 71 -5.25 -15.23 -10.77
CA LEU A 71 -4.72 -14.09 -10.04
C LEU A 71 -4.10 -14.41 -8.66
N ARG A 72 -3.68 -15.66 -8.46
CA ARG A 72 -3.03 -16.11 -7.21
C ARG A 72 -1.50 -15.99 -7.25
N THR A 73 -0.96 -15.67 -8.42
CA THR A 73 0.48 -15.55 -8.62
C THR A 73 0.88 -14.09 -8.62
N PRO A 74 1.72 -13.63 -7.69
CA PRO A 74 2.32 -12.30 -7.76
C PRO A 74 3.12 -12.14 -9.04
N ALA A 75 3.11 -10.94 -9.61
CA ALA A 75 3.88 -10.66 -10.83
C ALA A 75 4.73 -9.40 -10.70
N ILE A 76 5.95 -9.46 -11.22
CA ILE A 76 6.81 -8.31 -11.42
C ILE A 76 6.89 -8.04 -12.92
N ILE A 77 6.63 -6.81 -13.33
CA ILE A 77 6.64 -6.39 -14.72
C ILE A 77 7.84 -5.49 -14.96
N ALA A 78 8.71 -5.88 -15.87
CA ALA A 78 9.97 -5.18 -16.10
C ALA A 78 9.79 -3.86 -16.86
N SER A 79 8.82 -3.80 -17.78
CA SER A 79 8.52 -2.60 -18.60
C SER A 79 7.06 -2.20 -18.49
N THR A 80 6.80 -0.91 -18.41
CA THR A 80 5.43 -0.35 -18.42
C THR A 80 4.80 -0.33 -19.81
N GLU A 81 5.55 -0.71 -20.85
CA GLU A 81 5.05 -0.82 -22.21
C GLU A 81 3.83 -1.76 -22.29
N GLY A 82 2.78 -1.31 -22.94
CA GLY A 82 1.54 -2.10 -23.07
C GLY A 82 0.61 -2.08 -21.85
N LEU A 83 0.98 -1.44 -20.74
CA LEU A 83 0.08 -1.30 -19.57
C LEU A 83 -1.07 -0.32 -19.79
N GLY A 84 -0.95 0.63 -20.73
CA GLY A 84 -1.95 1.68 -20.91
C GLY A 84 -2.11 2.56 -19.66
N MET A 85 -1.03 2.78 -18.93
CA MET A 85 -0.99 3.63 -17.74
C MET A 85 -0.37 4.99 -18.03
N THR A 86 -0.74 5.99 -17.24
CA THR A 86 -0.16 7.33 -17.25
C THR A 86 0.28 7.70 -15.85
N LEU A 87 1.41 8.35 -15.75
CA LEU A 87 1.98 8.84 -14.50
C LEU A 87 2.38 10.31 -14.66
N PRO A 88 2.45 11.07 -13.57
CA PRO A 88 3.06 12.39 -13.60
C PRO A 88 4.49 12.35 -14.13
N GLU A 89 5.02 13.49 -14.53
CA GLU A 89 6.39 13.64 -15.06
C GLU A 89 7.46 12.98 -14.16
N PRO A 90 8.59 12.49 -14.73
CA PRO A 90 9.61 11.77 -13.98
C PRO A 90 10.16 12.52 -12.76
N HIS A 91 10.19 13.86 -12.81
CA HIS A 91 10.68 14.71 -11.73
C HIS A 91 9.61 15.11 -10.70
N PHE A 92 8.40 14.54 -10.79
CA PHE A 92 7.34 14.79 -9.83
C PHE A 92 7.70 14.24 -8.45
N MET A 93 7.76 15.12 -7.44
CA MET A 93 8.27 14.86 -6.10
C MET A 93 7.18 14.99 -5.04
N VAL A 94 7.52 14.68 -3.79
CA VAL A 94 6.59 14.80 -2.65
C VAL A 94 6.05 16.23 -2.49
N ARG A 95 6.88 17.24 -2.74
CA ARG A 95 6.44 18.65 -2.75
C ARG A 95 5.40 18.94 -3.82
N ASP A 96 5.45 18.25 -4.95
CA ASP A 96 4.50 18.44 -6.03
C ASP A 96 3.18 17.74 -5.70
N VAL A 97 3.22 16.59 -5.00
CA VAL A 97 2.02 15.97 -4.41
C VAL A 97 1.31 16.96 -3.48
N ALA A 98 2.06 17.59 -2.57
CA ALA A 98 1.49 18.55 -1.64
C ALA A 98 0.86 19.76 -2.36
N LYS A 99 1.54 20.30 -3.38
CA LYS A 99 1.01 21.42 -4.18
C LYS A 99 -0.26 21.06 -4.94
N VAL A 100 -0.30 19.88 -5.57
CA VAL A 100 -1.43 19.47 -6.41
C VAL A 100 -2.64 19.09 -5.58
N ILE A 101 -2.45 18.43 -4.44
CA ILE A 101 -3.54 17.99 -3.56
C ILE A 101 -3.98 19.11 -2.63
N GLY A 102 -3.06 19.98 -2.20
CA GLY A 102 -3.24 21.05 -1.21
C GLY A 102 -2.41 20.79 0.05
N GLU A 103 -1.59 21.77 0.41
CA GLU A 103 -0.64 21.66 1.53
C GLU A 103 -1.34 21.50 2.89
N GLU A 104 -2.55 22.03 3.02
CA GLU A 104 -3.36 21.96 4.25
C GLU A 104 -4.07 20.61 4.44
N LYS A 105 -4.04 19.73 3.43
CA LYS A 105 -4.71 18.43 3.54
C LYS A 105 -4.08 17.61 4.67
N PRO A 106 -4.87 17.13 5.65
CA PRO A 106 -4.38 16.23 6.69
C PRO A 106 -3.84 14.94 6.08
N VAL A 107 -2.73 14.46 6.61
CA VAL A 107 -2.11 13.20 6.23
C VAL A 107 -1.71 12.40 7.45
N GLN A 108 -1.95 11.09 7.40
CA GLN A 108 -1.52 10.18 8.44
C GLN A 108 -0.04 9.86 8.26
N VAL A 109 0.76 10.25 9.24
CA VAL A 109 2.19 9.97 9.30
C VAL A 109 2.45 8.90 10.36
N MET A 110 3.25 7.92 10.02
CA MET A 110 3.57 6.79 10.88
C MET A 110 5.06 6.75 11.19
N ARG A 111 5.42 6.42 12.43
CA ARG A 111 6.79 6.07 12.78
C ARG A 111 7.15 4.67 12.30
N SER A 112 8.26 4.54 11.59
CA SER A 112 8.69 3.24 11.09
C SER A 112 9.05 2.26 12.22
N ARG A 113 9.68 2.74 13.29
CA ARG A 113 10.23 1.90 14.36
C ARG A 113 9.19 1.09 15.16
N ASP A 114 8.00 1.65 15.38
CA ASP A 114 6.95 1.08 16.25
C ASP A 114 5.56 1.10 15.60
N GLN A 115 5.48 1.54 14.34
CA GLN A 115 4.27 1.64 13.54
C GLN A 115 3.18 2.52 14.19
N SER A 116 3.55 3.40 15.12
CA SER A 116 2.63 4.33 15.76
C SER A 116 2.31 5.52 14.85
N ASN A 117 1.08 5.99 14.90
CA ASN A 117 0.64 7.16 14.16
C ASN A 117 1.03 8.46 14.88
N LEU A 118 1.34 9.46 14.09
CA LEU A 118 1.55 10.84 14.53
C LEU A 118 0.35 11.68 14.13
N ASP A 119 -0.18 12.43 15.09
CA ASP A 119 -1.32 13.32 14.87
C ASP A 119 -0.88 14.68 14.30
N HIS A 120 -1.85 15.39 13.71
CA HIS A 120 -1.75 16.80 13.30
C HIS A 120 -0.72 17.13 12.21
N TRP A 121 -0.44 16.21 11.31
CA TRP A 121 0.38 16.48 10.13
C TRP A 121 -0.48 16.92 8.94
N SER A 122 -0.03 17.94 8.23
CA SER A 122 -0.50 18.29 6.90
C SER A 122 0.43 17.77 5.80
N LEU A 123 -0.02 17.76 4.56
CA LEU A 123 0.84 17.42 3.41
C LEU A 123 2.00 18.41 3.27
N GLY A 124 1.79 19.70 3.61
CA GLY A 124 2.85 20.70 3.63
C GLY A 124 3.91 20.39 4.68
N ASP A 125 3.50 20.00 5.91
CA ASP A 125 4.43 19.54 6.95
C ASP A 125 5.23 18.33 6.51
N TRP A 126 4.53 17.34 5.92
CA TRP A 126 5.15 16.15 5.40
C TRP A 126 6.17 16.45 4.30
N SER A 127 5.83 17.32 3.36
CA SER A 127 6.72 17.73 2.27
C SER A 127 7.99 18.38 2.80
N ARG A 128 7.87 19.30 3.74
CA ARG A 128 9.04 19.95 4.39
C ARG A 128 9.91 18.94 5.13
N TYR A 129 9.28 18.02 5.85
CA TYR A 129 10.00 16.96 6.55
C TYR A 129 10.71 16.01 5.58
N TYR A 130 10.05 15.63 4.49
CA TYR A 130 10.59 14.73 3.49
C TYR A 130 11.81 15.31 2.78
N ASP A 131 11.81 16.60 2.47
CA ASP A 131 12.90 17.29 1.80
C ASP A 131 13.99 17.78 2.78
N ALA A 132 13.79 17.63 4.09
CA ALA A 132 14.78 18.06 5.08
C ALA A 132 16.11 17.29 4.93
N PRO A 133 17.26 17.99 4.97
CA PRO A 133 18.59 17.36 4.82
C PRO A 133 18.94 16.43 5.98
N ARG A 134 18.34 16.63 7.12
CA ARG A 134 18.48 15.78 8.32
C ARG A 134 17.10 15.53 8.92
N ARG A 135 16.80 14.27 9.22
CA ARG A 135 15.56 13.83 9.86
C ARG A 135 15.89 13.21 11.21
N GLN A 136 15.07 13.47 12.21
CA GLN A 136 15.26 12.93 13.56
C GLN A 136 14.75 11.48 13.68
N GLU A 137 13.73 11.14 12.89
CA GLU A 137 13.11 9.82 12.91
C GLU A 137 12.90 9.32 11.47
N VAL A 138 12.67 8.03 11.33
CA VAL A 138 12.24 7.44 10.07
C VAL A 138 10.71 7.41 10.07
N LEU A 139 10.12 8.20 9.19
CA LEU A 139 8.67 8.36 9.08
C LEU A 139 8.14 7.90 7.73
N ASN A 140 6.87 7.53 7.71
CA ASN A 140 6.19 6.98 6.56
C ASN A 140 4.79 7.55 6.37
N VAL A 141 4.36 7.71 5.12
CA VAL A 141 2.97 7.93 4.72
C VAL A 141 2.56 6.81 3.79
N ILE A 142 1.65 5.94 4.25
CA ILE A 142 1.26 4.71 3.54
C ILE A 142 -0.15 4.74 2.96
N SER A 143 -1.00 5.68 3.36
CA SER A 143 -2.43 5.64 3.06
C SER A 143 -3.01 6.97 2.58
N LEU A 144 -2.24 7.77 1.84
CA LEU A 144 -2.79 8.97 1.21
C LEU A 144 -3.64 8.57 0.01
N GLU A 145 -4.93 8.41 0.24
CA GLU A 145 -5.90 8.19 -0.84
C GLU A 145 -6.15 9.50 -1.60
N PHE A 146 -6.07 9.46 -2.93
CA PHE A 146 -6.13 10.66 -3.75
C PHE A 146 -7.14 10.63 -4.91
N SER A 147 -8.04 9.64 -4.98
CA SER A 147 -9.03 9.49 -6.07
C SER A 147 -9.88 10.74 -6.30
N ARG A 148 -10.12 11.54 -5.25
CA ARG A 148 -10.93 12.77 -5.31
C ARG A 148 -10.11 14.05 -5.29
N THR A 149 -8.87 13.98 -5.70
CA THR A 149 -7.97 15.14 -5.76
C THR A 149 -7.57 15.45 -7.19
N ALA A 150 -7.00 16.62 -7.41
CA ALA A 150 -6.46 16.99 -8.73
C ALA A 150 -5.35 16.04 -9.20
N LEU A 151 -4.67 15.34 -8.29
CA LEU A 151 -3.65 14.36 -8.64
C LEU A 151 -4.23 13.17 -9.40
N ALA A 152 -5.48 12.77 -9.11
CA ALA A 152 -6.13 11.68 -9.83
C ALA A 152 -6.24 11.93 -11.33
N GLY A 153 -6.35 13.18 -11.76
CA GLY A 153 -6.36 13.56 -13.19
C GLY A 153 -5.02 13.37 -13.90
N GLN A 154 -3.94 13.17 -13.15
CA GLN A 154 -2.59 12.97 -13.70
C GLN A 154 -2.15 11.49 -13.69
N VAL A 155 -2.99 10.60 -13.13
CA VAL A 155 -2.67 9.18 -12.96
C VAL A 155 -3.72 8.32 -13.64
N VAL A 156 -3.28 7.43 -14.50
CA VAL A 156 -4.11 6.38 -15.07
C VAL A 156 -3.47 5.05 -14.71
N SER A 157 -4.17 4.24 -13.92
CA SER A 157 -3.72 2.89 -13.55
C SER A 157 -3.68 1.96 -14.79
N PRO A 158 -2.99 0.82 -14.74
CA PRO A 158 -2.96 -0.13 -15.86
C PRO A 158 -4.36 -0.51 -16.34
N GLU A 159 -4.53 -0.67 -17.64
CA GLU A 159 -5.81 -1.05 -18.23
C GLU A 159 -6.34 -2.38 -17.66
N PHE A 160 -5.43 -3.32 -17.42
CA PHE A 160 -5.73 -4.58 -16.77
C PHE A 160 -6.39 -4.42 -15.40
N VAL A 161 -5.94 -3.45 -14.61
CA VAL A 161 -6.48 -3.12 -13.28
C VAL A 161 -7.84 -2.45 -13.44
N ARG A 162 -7.96 -1.42 -14.28
CA ARG A 162 -9.21 -0.68 -14.49
C ARG A 162 -10.36 -1.58 -14.95
N LYS A 163 -10.08 -2.56 -15.81
CA LYS A 163 -11.07 -3.55 -16.27
C LYS A 163 -11.59 -4.47 -15.16
N ARG A 164 -10.92 -4.52 -14.02
CA ARG A 164 -11.24 -5.39 -12.87
C ARG A 164 -11.59 -4.64 -11.61
N ASP A 165 -11.48 -3.33 -11.64
CA ASP A 165 -11.85 -2.48 -10.49
C ASP A 165 -13.37 -2.50 -10.30
N TRP A 166 -13.81 -2.94 -9.13
CA TRP A 166 -15.23 -3.05 -8.82
C TRP A 166 -15.91 -1.69 -8.68
N ILE A 167 -15.18 -0.63 -8.34
CA ILE A 167 -15.73 0.72 -8.33
C ILE A 167 -16.12 1.14 -9.76
N ASP A 168 -15.31 0.79 -10.74
CA ASP A 168 -15.55 1.15 -12.14
C ASP A 168 -16.55 0.20 -12.84
N THR A 169 -16.56 -1.07 -12.46
CA THR A 169 -17.30 -2.11 -13.19
C THR A 169 -18.59 -2.56 -12.52
N ALA A 170 -18.70 -2.47 -11.19
CA ALA A 170 -19.82 -3.02 -10.44
C ALA A 170 -20.52 -2.02 -9.52
N TRP A 171 -19.88 -0.89 -9.15
CA TRP A 171 -20.50 0.08 -8.26
C TRP A 171 -21.69 0.78 -8.95
N PRO A 172 -22.85 0.97 -8.26
CA PRO A 172 -24.04 1.55 -8.87
C PRO A 172 -23.77 2.94 -9.47
N ALA A 173 -24.03 3.11 -10.77
CA ALA A 173 -23.75 4.35 -11.50
C ALA A 173 -24.46 5.57 -10.87
N ALA A 174 -25.69 5.39 -10.37
CA ALA A 174 -26.45 6.46 -9.71
C ALA A 174 -25.76 6.95 -8.42
N LEU A 175 -25.18 6.05 -7.61
CA LEU A 175 -24.41 6.42 -6.41
C LEU A 175 -23.10 7.09 -6.79
N ARG A 176 -22.45 6.59 -7.83
CA ARG A 176 -21.22 7.18 -8.35
C ARG A 176 -21.42 8.61 -8.86
N ALA A 177 -22.50 8.85 -9.62
CA ALA A 177 -22.88 10.19 -10.10
C ALA A 177 -23.13 11.18 -8.94
N GLN A 178 -23.58 10.69 -7.78
CA GLN A 178 -23.78 11.48 -6.57
C GLN A 178 -22.51 11.64 -5.72
N GLY A 179 -21.39 11.07 -6.16
CA GLY A 179 -20.15 11.09 -5.40
C GLY A 179 -20.07 10.06 -4.27
N HIS A 180 -20.97 9.08 -4.24
CA HIS A 180 -21.05 8.06 -3.20
C HIS A 180 -20.41 6.75 -3.66
N TRP A 181 -19.10 6.61 -3.47
CA TRP A 181 -18.36 5.36 -3.64
C TRP A 181 -17.19 5.28 -2.65
N PRO A 182 -16.67 4.09 -2.33
CA PRO A 182 -15.48 3.92 -1.50
C PRO A 182 -14.26 4.60 -2.13
N GLN A 183 -13.49 5.32 -1.30
CA GLN A 183 -12.23 5.95 -1.73
C GLN A 183 -11.09 4.97 -1.45
N VAL A 184 -10.88 4.06 -2.40
CA VAL A 184 -9.94 2.94 -2.24
C VAL A 184 -9.19 2.60 -3.54
N GLN A 185 -9.25 3.51 -4.54
CA GLN A 185 -8.70 3.21 -5.86
C GLN A 185 -7.24 3.64 -6.03
N TYR A 186 -6.85 4.77 -5.46
CA TYR A 186 -5.53 5.36 -5.66
C TYR A 186 -4.88 5.75 -4.34
N TYR A 187 -3.73 5.17 -4.07
CA TYR A 187 -2.93 5.49 -2.90
C TYR A 187 -1.55 6.01 -3.30
N CYS A 188 -1.12 7.09 -2.66
CA CYS A 188 0.23 7.61 -2.76
C CYS A 188 0.98 7.26 -1.48
N LEU A 189 2.03 6.45 -1.63
CA LEU A 189 2.90 6.06 -0.55
C LEU A 189 4.19 6.88 -0.63
N MET A 190 4.59 7.47 0.47
CA MET A 190 5.76 8.36 0.55
C MET A 190 6.58 7.97 1.77
N SER A 191 7.65 7.24 1.56
CA SER A 191 8.52 6.71 2.62
C SER A 191 9.86 7.42 2.62
N THR A 192 10.37 7.78 3.80
CA THR A 192 11.75 8.25 3.93
C THR A 192 12.74 7.09 3.86
N ALA A 193 14.02 7.37 3.55
CA ALA A 193 15.05 6.34 3.53
C ALA A 193 15.15 5.64 4.90
N GLY A 194 15.35 4.33 4.88
CA GLY A 194 15.36 3.48 6.07
C GLY A 194 13.97 3.06 6.57
N CYS A 195 12.92 3.48 5.88
CA CYS A 195 11.56 3.03 6.20
C CYS A 195 11.32 1.62 5.69
N TYR A 196 10.51 0.88 6.42
CA TYR A 196 9.99 -0.42 6.00
C TYR A 196 8.49 -0.50 6.30
N THR A 197 7.81 -1.34 5.54
CA THR A 197 6.46 -1.80 5.82
C THR A 197 6.55 -3.31 6.05
N ASP A 198 6.01 -3.79 7.17
CA ASP A 198 6.08 -5.19 7.54
C ASP A 198 5.26 -6.06 6.56
N PHE A 199 5.58 -7.37 6.54
CA PHE A 199 4.84 -8.34 5.73
C PHE A 199 3.38 -8.36 6.16
N HIS A 200 2.49 -8.17 5.20
CA HIS A 200 1.04 -8.18 5.44
C HIS A 200 0.29 -8.71 4.24
N VAL A 201 -0.96 -9.02 4.44
CA VAL A 201 -1.94 -9.32 3.39
C VAL A 201 -3.00 -8.24 3.45
N ASP A 202 -3.33 -7.65 2.31
CA ASP A 202 -4.38 -6.65 2.24
C ASP A 202 -5.74 -7.25 2.59
N PHE A 203 -6.57 -6.47 3.28
CA PHE A 203 -7.87 -6.91 3.75
C PHE A 203 -8.82 -7.22 2.57
N GLY A 204 -9.82 -8.05 2.82
CA GLY A 204 -10.84 -8.38 1.83
C GLY A 204 -10.37 -9.25 0.68
N GLY A 205 -9.16 -9.80 0.72
CA GLY A 205 -8.60 -10.59 -0.38
C GLY A 205 -8.36 -9.78 -1.65
N THR A 206 -8.15 -8.47 -1.52
CA THR A 206 -7.92 -7.56 -2.64
C THR A 206 -6.54 -7.76 -3.23
N ALA A 207 -6.44 -7.60 -4.55
CA ALA A 207 -5.18 -7.48 -5.27
C ALA A 207 -4.83 -6.00 -5.46
N VAL A 208 -3.55 -5.69 -5.45
CA VAL A 208 -3.05 -4.32 -5.63
C VAL A 208 -2.08 -4.25 -6.80
N TRP A 209 -2.09 -3.12 -7.48
CA TRP A 209 -1.04 -2.71 -8.39
C TRP A 209 -0.10 -1.76 -7.66
N TYR A 210 1.18 -2.10 -7.61
CA TYR A 210 2.20 -1.28 -6.98
C TYR A 210 3.19 -0.76 -8.03
N HIS A 211 3.35 0.55 -8.12
CA HIS A 211 4.32 1.18 -9.00
C HIS A 211 5.31 2.04 -8.20
N ALA A 212 6.56 1.62 -8.14
CA ALA A 212 7.62 2.38 -7.49
C ALA A 212 8.19 3.43 -8.45
N ARG A 213 7.99 4.72 -8.15
CA ARG A 213 8.50 5.83 -8.98
C ARG A 213 9.97 6.15 -8.70
N ARG A 214 10.36 6.09 -7.44
CA ARG A 214 11.72 6.41 -7.01
C ARG A 214 12.18 5.38 -6.00
N ARG A 215 13.29 4.74 -6.29
CA ARG A 215 14.06 4.01 -5.30
C ARG A 215 15.21 4.90 -4.86
N VAL A 216 15.40 5.06 -3.56
CA VAL A 216 16.71 5.39 -3.03
C VAL A 216 17.43 4.05 -2.97
N GLU A 217 18.37 3.83 -3.86
CA GLU A 217 19.30 2.71 -3.72
C GLU A 217 20.03 2.96 -2.39
N SER A 218 19.72 2.17 -1.39
CA SER A 218 20.61 2.03 -0.26
C SER A 218 21.84 1.32 -0.81
N ASN A 219 22.96 2.01 -0.86
CA ASN A 219 24.26 1.34 -0.98
C ASN A 219 24.43 0.50 0.30
N LEU A 220 23.89 -0.71 0.26
CA LEU A 220 24.15 -1.76 1.23
C LEU A 220 25.32 -2.59 0.70
#